data_f6f52fbf1c78bcdf37e3d5ce13d9129f
#
_entry.id   f6f52fbf1c78bcdf37e3d5ce13d9129f
#
_cell.length_a   1.000
_cell.length_b   1.000
_cell.length_c   1.000
_cell.angle_alpha   90.00
_cell.angle_beta   90.00
_cell.angle_gamma   90.00
#
_symmetry.space_group_name_H-M   'P 1'
#
loop_
_entity.id
_entity.type
_entity.pdbx_description
1 polymer ?
#
loop_
_entity_poly.entity_id
_entity_poly.type
_entity_poly.pdbx_seq_one_letter_code
_entity_poly.pdbx_strand_id
1 'polypeptide(L)'
;MRKLIILLFIFPLFACQASDLGQKNSTPPSHQIFDELLKKHVNKAGVVNYKGFIEDKDKLERYLDLLSNNAPDRQKWTKDQQLAYWINAYNAFTVKLIIDNYPVNSIQDLHPKIKIPLVNTVWHIKFFKIGGEDASLDEIEHKILRKEFDEPRIHFAINCASFSCPPLLNEAFFPERIESQLDKVAKTFINDPKRNKISANQIEISKIFSWFKGDFTKNGSLIDYLNKYSTVKINPKAKVSYLDYDWSLNE
;
A
#
# COMPACT_ATOMS: atom_id res chain seq x y z
N MET A 1 67.45 -5.27 2.72
CA MET A 1 66.25 -6.14 2.70
C MET A 1 65.07 -5.29 3.13
N ARG A 2 64.22 -4.81 2.20
CA ARG A 2 63.02 -4.02 2.48
C ARG A 2 61.86 -4.99 2.71
N LYS A 3 61.29 -4.99 3.92
CA LYS A 3 60.04 -5.77 4.22
C LYS A 3 58.83 -5.04 3.67
N LEU A 4 58.16 -5.65 2.72
CA LEU A 4 56.90 -5.20 2.16
C LEU A 4 55.77 -5.58 3.13
N ILE A 5 55.13 -4.60 3.77
CA ILE A 5 53.98 -4.83 4.61
C ILE A 5 52.74 -4.72 3.67
N ILE A 6 52.07 -5.86 3.43
CA ILE A 6 50.80 -5.92 2.72
C ILE A 6 49.71 -5.63 3.74
N LEU A 7 49.09 -4.46 3.65
CA LEU A 7 47.86 -4.14 4.39
C LEU A 7 46.67 -4.80 3.66
N LEU A 8 46.12 -5.85 4.26
CA LEU A 8 44.84 -6.42 3.84
C LEU A 8 43.70 -5.49 4.29
N PHE A 9 43.10 -4.77 3.36
CA PHE A 9 41.83 -4.08 3.58
C PHE A 9 40.70 -5.10 3.59
N ILE A 10 40.19 -5.42 4.79
CA ILE A 10 38.94 -6.18 4.95
C ILE A 10 37.78 -5.19 4.72
N PHE A 11 37.17 -5.24 3.54
CA PHE A 11 35.90 -4.57 3.31
C PHE A 11 34.79 -5.34 4.03
N PRO A 12 34.03 -4.71 4.96
CA PRO A 12 32.85 -5.36 5.51
C PRO A 12 31.82 -5.46 4.39
N LEU A 13 31.48 -6.68 4.02
CA LEU A 13 30.29 -6.97 3.21
C LEU A 13 29.06 -6.56 4.05
N PHE A 14 28.52 -5.39 3.79
CA PHE A 14 27.18 -5.03 4.23
C PHE A 14 26.20 -5.93 3.46
N ALA A 15 25.84 -7.07 4.05
CA ALA A 15 24.69 -7.82 3.64
C ALA A 15 23.47 -6.92 3.82
N CYS A 16 22.82 -6.59 2.70
CA CYS A 16 21.54 -5.90 2.69
C CYS A 16 20.53 -6.86 3.36
N GLN A 17 20.26 -6.67 4.67
CA GLN A 17 19.22 -7.41 5.37
C GLN A 17 17.89 -7.02 4.72
N ALA A 18 17.32 -7.95 3.95
CA ALA A 18 15.90 -7.90 3.61
C ALA A 18 15.12 -7.81 4.93
N SER A 19 14.09 -6.95 4.98
CA SER A 19 13.25 -6.82 6.16
C SER A 19 12.66 -8.19 6.52
N ASP A 20 12.99 -8.68 7.70
CA ASP A 20 12.65 -10.05 8.13
C ASP A 20 11.23 -10.12 8.74
N LEU A 21 10.29 -9.38 8.15
CA LEU A 21 8.88 -9.47 8.51
C LEU A 21 8.29 -10.76 7.91
N GLY A 22 8.49 -11.85 8.61
CA GLY A 22 7.94 -13.14 8.20
C GLY A 22 8.23 -14.21 9.24
N GLN A 23 7.25 -15.04 9.54
CA GLN A 23 7.37 -16.14 10.48
C GLN A 23 7.49 -17.48 9.74
N LYS A 24 8.50 -18.25 10.09
CA LYS A 24 8.61 -19.64 9.60
C LYS A 24 7.46 -20.48 10.18
N ASN A 25 6.82 -21.28 9.33
CA ASN A 25 5.74 -22.23 9.69
C ASN A 25 4.37 -21.59 10.02
N SER A 26 4.12 -20.34 9.67
CA SER A 26 2.78 -19.76 9.78
C SER A 26 1.82 -20.33 8.71
N THR A 27 0.52 -20.24 8.96
CA THR A 27 -0.54 -20.54 7.98
C THR A 27 -1.21 -19.26 7.54
N PRO A 28 -1.63 -19.12 6.26
CA PRO A 28 -2.36 -17.94 5.80
C PRO A 28 -3.62 -17.71 6.67
N PRO A 29 -3.77 -16.54 7.30
CA PRO A 29 -4.97 -16.24 8.08
C PRO A 29 -6.18 -16.02 7.16
N SER A 30 -7.37 -16.29 7.68
CA SER A 30 -8.61 -15.91 6.99
C SER A 30 -8.77 -14.39 7.00
N HIS A 31 -9.11 -13.80 5.85
CA HIS A 31 -9.43 -12.38 5.73
C HIS A 31 -10.92 -12.07 5.92
N GLN A 32 -11.74 -13.06 6.28
CA GLN A 32 -13.19 -12.93 6.40
C GLN A 32 -13.63 -11.86 7.41
N ILE A 33 -12.93 -11.75 8.56
CA ILE A 33 -13.23 -10.73 9.57
C ILE A 33 -13.09 -9.32 9.00
N PHE A 34 -12.04 -9.07 8.25
CA PHE A 34 -11.80 -7.75 7.64
C PHE A 34 -12.77 -7.48 6.48
N ASP A 35 -13.09 -8.51 5.70
CA ASP A 35 -14.08 -8.45 4.63
C ASP A 35 -15.47 -8.02 5.16
N GLU A 36 -15.91 -8.59 6.27
CA GLU A 36 -17.17 -8.20 6.93
C GLU A 36 -17.14 -6.76 7.45
N LEU A 37 -16.02 -6.32 8.04
CA LEU A 37 -15.84 -4.94 8.49
C LEU A 37 -15.85 -3.96 7.32
N LEU A 38 -15.14 -4.26 6.23
CA LEU A 38 -15.12 -3.43 5.03
C LEU A 38 -16.51 -3.34 4.39
N LYS A 39 -17.24 -4.43 4.27
CA LYS A 39 -18.61 -4.43 3.75
C LYS A 39 -19.58 -3.61 4.60
N LYS A 40 -19.37 -3.58 5.92
CA LYS A 40 -20.22 -2.84 6.86
C LYS A 40 -19.87 -1.34 6.88
N HIS A 41 -18.60 -0.99 6.82
CA HIS A 41 -18.12 0.37 7.12
C HIS A 41 -17.50 1.11 5.94
N VAL A 42 -17.40 0.48 4.77
CA VAL A 42 -16.91 1.14 3.55
C VAL A 42 -17.98 1.04 2.48
N ASN A 43 -18.40 2.18 1.92
CA ASN A 43 -19.39 2.17 0.87
C ASN A 43 -18.77 1.81 -0.50
N LYS A 44 -19.62 1.63 -1.53
CA LYS A 44 -19.17 1.27 -2.89
C LYS A 44 -18.25 2.32 -3.55
N ALA A 45 -18.26 3.55 -3.06
CA ALA A 45 -17.38 4.62 -3.54
C ALA A 45 -16.05 4.66 -2.77
N GLY A 46 -15.82 3.76 -1.80
CA GLY A 46 -14.62 3.69 -0.98
C GLY A 46 -14.56 4.73 0.14
N VAL A 47 -15.69 5.37 0.46
CA VAL A 47 -15.81 6.28 1.60
C VAL A 47 -15.91 5.47 2.88
N VAL A 48 -15.13 5.82 3.88
CA VAL A 48 -14.94 5.05 5.12
C VAL A 48 -15.74 5.66 6.26
N ASN A 49 -16.53 4.85 6.95
CA ASN A 49 -17.18 5.21 8.20
C ASN A 49 -16.25 4.87 9.39
N TYR A 50 -15.34 5.77 9.73
CA TYR A 50 -14.41 5.55 10.86
C TYR A 50 -15.12 5.43 12.20
N LYS A 51 -16.23 6.14 12.42
CA LYS A 51 -17.04 5.98 13.65
C LYS A 51 -17.60 4.56 13.79
N GLY A 52 -18.07 3.98 12.68
CA GLY A 52 -18.52 2.60 12.67
C GLY A 52 -17.38 1.59 12.93
N PHE A 53 -16.17 1.85 12.43
CA PHE A 53 -15.00 1.05 12.79
C PHE A 53 -14.65 1.16 14.28
N ILE A 54 -14.83 2.33 14.90
CA ILE A 54 -14.65 2.51 16.37
C ILE A 54 -15.65 1.67 17.14
N GLU A 55 -16.92 1.60 16.70
CA GLU A 55 -17.95 0.76 17.33
C GLU A 55 -17.60 -0.74 17.24
N ASP A 56 -16.97 -1.17 16.15
CA ASP A 56 -16.53 -2.57 15.92
C ASP A 56 -15.01 -2.76 16.21
N LYS A 57 -14.41 -1.90 17.03
CA LYS A 57 -12.94 -1.90 17.28
C LYS A 57 -12.44 -3.28 17.72
N ASP A 58 -13.15 -3.96 18.63
CA ASP A 58 -12.73 -5.28 19.10
C ASP A 58 -12.69 -6.34 17.99
N LYS A 59 -13.55 -6.19 16.97
CA LYS A 59 -13.53 -7.08 15.79
C LYS A 59 -12.34 -6.79 14.91
N LEU A 60 -11.99 -5.51 14.73
CA LEU A 60 -10.78 -5.11 14.00
C LEU A 60 -9.53 -5.59 14.74
N GLU A 61 -9.43 -5.40 16.05
CA GLU A 61 -8.28 -5.85 16.84
C GLU A 61 -8.06 -7.36 16.71
N ARG A 62 -9.11 -8.19 16.77
CA ARG A 62 -8.98 -9.64 16.53
C ARG A 62 -8.38 -9.96 15.16
N TYR A 63 -8.73 -9.19 14.13
CA TYR A 63 -8.15 -9.38 12.81
C TYR A 63 -6.67 -8.96 12.77
N LEU A 64 -6.32 -7.84 13.41
CA LEU A 64 -4.94 -7.37 13.51
C LEU A 64 -4.06 -8.35 14.28
N ASP A 65 -4.59 -8.97 15.33
CA ASP A 65 -3.91 -10.05 16.07
C ASP A 65 -3.67 -11.28 15.18
N LEU A 66 -4.66 -11.65 14.34
CA LEU A 66 -4.46 -12.74 13.36
C LEU A 66 -3.33 -12.42 12.38
N LEU A 67 -3.27 -11.18 11.88
CA LEU A 67 -2.17 -10.76 11.02
C LEU A 67 -0.83 -10.79 11.76
N SER A 68 -0.77 -10.18 12.94
CA SER A 68 0.46 -10.07 13.74
C SER A 68 1.06 -11.44 14.09
N ASN A 69 0.20 -12.41 14.38
CA ASN A 69 0.63 -13.76 14.80
C ASN A 69 0.86 -14.74 13.63
N ASN A 70 0.45 -14.39 12.41
CA ASN A 70 0.57 -15.26 11.22
C ASN A 70 1.26 -14.52 10.08
N ALA A 71 2.48 -14.03 10.32
CA ALA A 71 3.28 -13.39 9.29
C ALA A 71 3.59 -14.35 8.14
N PRO A 72 3.64 -13.87 6.87
CA PRO A 72 3.86 -14.73 5.71
C PRO A 72 5.15 -15.54 5.78
N ASP A 73 5.04 -16.85 5.63
CA ASP A 73 6.17 -17.72 5.34
C ASP A 73 6.47 -17.65 3.84
N ARG A 74 7.55 -16.93 3.47
CA ARG A 74 7.91 -16.70 2.06
C ARG A 74 8.23 -17.96 1.28
N GLN A 75 8.51 -19.08 1.96
CA GLN A 75 8.83 -20.36 1.33
C GLN A 75 7.60 -21.26 1.13
N LYS A 76 6.57 -21.11 1.99
CA LYS A 76 5.41 -21.99 2.01
C LYS A 76 4.16 -21.36 1.42
N TRP A 77 3.98 -20.04 1.62
CA TRP A 77 2.82 -19.37 1.09
C TRP A 77 2.99 -19.07 -0.41
N THR A 78 1.91 -19.20 -1.16
CA THR A 78 1.91 -18.75 -2.56
C THR A 78 2.11 -17.23 -2.65
N LYS A 79 2.53 -16.73 -3.81
CA LYS A 79 2.67 -15.28 -4.02
C LYS A 79 1.35 -14.55 -3.83
N ASP A 80 0.23 -15.14 -4.25
CA ASP A 80 -1.10 -14.57 -4.09
C ASP A 80 -1.52 -14.47 -2.62
N GLN A 81 -1.20 -15.50 -1.80
CA GLN A 81 -1.43 -15.46 -0.36
C GLN A 81 -0.62 -14.36 0.32
N GLN A 82 0.65 -14.23 -0.05
CA GLN A 82 1.52 -13.18 0.47
C GLN A 82 1.03 -11.80 0.05
N LEU A 83 0.67 -11.60 -1.22
CA LEU A 83 0.20 -10.32 -1.76
C LEU A 83 -1.11 -9.88 -1.10
N ALA A 84 -2.09 -10.78 -1.02
CA ALA A 84 -3.36 -10.50 -0.36
C ALA A 84 -3.16 -10.14 1.13
N TYR A 85 -2.30 -10.88 1.83
CA TYR A 85 -1.97 -10.58 3.23
C TYR A 85 -1.40 -9.16 3.39
N TRP A 86 -0.38 -8.79 2.60
CA TRP A 86 0.30 -7.50 2.77
C TRP A 86 -0.58 -6.32 2.39
N ILE A 87 -1.43 -6.44 1.36
CA ILE A 87 -2.41 -5.40 1.00
C ILE A 87 -3.43 -5.23 2.14
N ASN A 88 -3.99 -6.33 2.65
CA ASN A 88 -4.95 -6.27 3.75
C ASN A 88 -4.32 -5.76 5.05
N ALA A 89 -3.08 -6.14 5.34
CA ALA A 89 -2.34 -5.65 6.52
C ALA A 89 -2.15 -4.13 6.43
N TYR A 90 -1.67 -3.61 5.30
CA TYR A 90 -1.54 -2.17 5.11
C TYR A 90 -2.86 -1.44 5.36
N ASN A 91 -3.93 -1.90 4.72
CA ASN A 91 -5.25 -1.27 4.83
C ASN A 91 -5.82 -1.36 6.26
N ALA A 92 -5.73 -2.51 6.91
CA ALA A 92 -6.26 -2.71 8.26
C ALA A 92 -5.49 -1.88 9.30
N PHE A 93 -4.14 -1.85 9.23
CA PHE A 93 -3.34 -1.02 10.12
C PHE A 93 -3.50 0.47 9.83
N THR A 94 -3.76 0.88 8.59
CA THR A 94 -4.13 2.27 8.27
C THR A 94 -5.46 2.66 8.93
N VAL A 95 -6.50 1.82 8.82
CA VAL A 95 -7.78 2.05 9.53
C VAL A 95 -7.55 2.12 11.04
N LYS A 96 -6.78 1.21 11.63
CA LYS A 96 -6.41 1.22 13.05
C LYS A 96 -5.76 2.53 13.45
N LEU A 97 -4.78 3.00 12.67
CA LEU A 97 -4.08 4.25 12.95
C LEU A 97 -5.04 5.45 13.00
N ILE A 98 -5.98 5.51 12.08
CA ILE A 98 -6.98 6.60 12.06
C ILE A 98 -7.93 6.49 13.26
N ILE A 99 -8.53 5.32 13.53
CA ILE A 99 -9.52 5.20 14.60
C ILE A 99 -8.92 5.39 16.00
N ASP A 100 -7.65 5.07 16.19
CA ASP A 100 -6.95 5.30 17.46
C ASP A 100 -6.66 6.79 17.74
N ASN A 101 -6.70 7.61 16.70
CA ASN A 101 -6.42 9.04 16.79
C ASN A 101 -7.63 9.91 16.39
N TYR A 102 -8.77 9.29 16.15
CA TYR A 102 -9.98 9.99 15.71
C TYR A 102 -10.57 10.91 16.81
N PRO A 103 -11.05 12.13 16.50
CA PRO A 103 -11.14 12.69 15.15
C PRO A 103 -9.84 13.38 14.69
N VAL A 104 -9.51 13.21 13.41
CA VAL A 104 -8.44 13.94 12.72
C VAL A 104 -8.94 14.41 11.35
N ASN A 105 -8.39 15.50 10.81
CA ASN A 105 -8.80 15.96 9.48
C ASN A 105 -8.00 15.28 8.36
N SER A 106 -6.83 14.77 8.68
CA SER A 106 -5.90 14.15 7.74
C SER A 106 -4.98 13.16 8.46
N ILE A 107 -4.57 12.09 7.78
CA ILE A 107 -3.50 11.23 8.28
C ILE A 107 -2.20 12.02 8.53
N GLN A 108 -2.00 13.14 7.82
CA GLN A 108 -0.82 13.99 8.01
C GLN A 108 -0.81 14.71 9.37
N ASP A 109 -1.95 14.87 10.04
CA ASP A 109 -2.03 15.44 11.40
C ASP A 109 -1.28 14.55 12.41
N LEU A 110 -1.07 13.30 12.07
CA LEU A 110 -0.36 12.30 12.89
C LEU A 110 1.16 12.27 12.63
N HIS A 111 1.69 13.18 11.83
CA HIS A 111 3.13 13.27 11.63
C HIS A 111 3.85 13.58 12.96
N PRO A 112 5.04 13.01 13.19
CA PRO A 112 5.88 13.39 14.31
C PRO A 112 6.14 14.90 14.33
N LYS A 113 6.24 15.49 15.55
CA LYS A 113 6.46 16.96 15.72
C LYS A 113 7.73 17.46 15.01
N ILE A 114 8.76 16.61 14.93
CA ILE A 114 10.00 16.92 14.18
C ILE A 114 9.86 16.22 12.83
N LYS A 115 9.50 16.96 11.80
CA LYS A 115 9.42 16.46 10.42
C LYS A 115 10.80 16.53 9.76
N ILE A 116 11.35 15.36 9.42
CA ILE A 116 12.43 15.26 8.43
C ILE A 116 11.75 14.68 7.17
N PRO A 117 11.60 15.48 6.08
CA PRO A 117 10.95 14.98 4.86
C PRO A 117 11.55 13.65 4.41
N LEU A 118 10.70 12.71 3.98
CA LEU A 118 11.07 11.36 3.52
C LEU A 118 11.71 10.43 4.58
N VAL A 119 11.96 10.89 5.80
CA VAL A 119 12.65 10.09 6.83
C VAL A 119 11.79 9.88 8.06
N ASN A 120 10.93 10.85 8.41
CA ASN A 120 10.14 10.80 9.65
C ASN A 120 8.72 11.31 9.38
N THR A 121 7.90 10.47 8.75
CA THR A 121 6.49 10.73 8.50
C THR A 121 5.64 9.73 9.28
N VAL A 122 4.32 9.93 9.31
CA VAL A 122 3.39 9.00 9.98
C VAL A 122 3.54 7.57 9.48
N TRP A 123 3.85 7.37 8.20
CA TRP A 123 4.06 6.04 7.61
C TRP A 123 5.28 5.31 8.14
N HIS A 124 6.32 6.02 8.61
CA HIS A 124 7.55 5.44 9.20
C HIS A 124 7.39 5.05 10.68
N ILE A 125 6.31 5.49 11.35
CA ILE A 125 6.07 5.15 12.76
C ILE A 125 5.86 3.64 12.87
N LYS A 126 6.65 3.00 13.71
CA LYS A 126 6.49 1.58 14.07
C LYS A 126 5.46 1.49 15.20
N PHE A 127 4.22 1.19 14.87
CA PHE A 127 3.11 1.17 15.83
C PHE A 127 2.38 -0.18 15.93
N PHE A 128 2.86 -1.19 15.19
CA PHE A 128 2.33 -2.55 15.22
C PHE A 128 3.46 -3.56 15.07
N LYS A 129 3.14 -4.85 15.29
CA LYS A 129 4.08 -5.95 15.10
C LYS A 129 3.56 -6.95 14.09
N ILE A 130 4.47 -7.55 13.33
CA ILE A 130 4.19 -8.68 12.44
C ILE A 130 5.28 -9.73 12.65
N GLY A 131 4.90 -10.95 13.03
CA GLY A 131 5.84 -12.03 13.35
C GLY A 131 6.76 -11.71 14.54
N GLY A 132 6.31 -10.86 15.47
CA GLY A 132 7.07 -10.41 16.63
C GLY A 132 7.95 -9.18 16.39
N GLU A 133 8.16 -8.76 15.13
CA GLU A 133 9.00 -7.63 14.76
C GLU A 133 8.18 -6.33 14.64
N ASP A 134 8.76 -5.21 15.09
CA ASP A 134 8.16 -3.89 14.96
C ASP A 134 8.08 -3.47 13.50
N ALA A 135 6.89 -3.07 13.05
CA ALA A 135 6.60 -2.77 11.65
C ALA A 135 5.95 -1.39 11.46
N SER A 136 6.07 -0.86 10.25
CA SER A 136 5.47 0.39 9.82
C SER A 136 4.75 0.22 8.47
N LEU A 137 3.86 1.16 8.14
CA LEU A 137 3.19 1.17 6.82
C LEU A 137 4.21 1.35 5.69
N ASP A 138 5.22 2.20 5.89
CA ASP A 138 6.31 2.42 4.93
C ASP A 138 7.06 1.11 4.61
N GLU A 139 7.35 0.29 5.62
CA GLU A 139 8.00 -1.00 5.40
C GLU A 139 7.14 -1.96 4.59
N ILE A 140 5.83 -2.02 4.86
CA ILE A 140 4.92 -2.85 4.06
C ILE A 140 4.89 -2.38 2.60
N GLU A 141 4.73 -1.07 2.36
CA GLU A 141 4.65 -0.54 1.00
C GLU A 141 5.99 -0.60 0.27
N HIS A 142 7.04 0.01 0.87
CA HIS A 142 8.28 0.26 0.14
C HIS A 142 9.30 -0.87 0.21
N LYS A 143 9.32 -1.66 1.28
CA LYS A 143 10.28 -2.76 1.42
C LYS A 143 9.70 -4.12 0.99
N ILE A 144 8.38 -4.29 1.07
CA ILE A 144 7.72 -5.56 0.76
C ILE A 144 6.94 -5.46 -0.54
N LEU A 145 5.80 -4.77 -0.55
CA LEU A 145 4.90 -4.76 -1.71
C LEU A 145 5.60 -4.32 -3.01
N ARG A 146 6.38 -3.25 -2.96
CA ARG A 146 7.08 -2.71 -4.14
C ARG A 146 8.34 -3.49 -4.55
N LYS A 147 8.97 -4.21 -3.63
CA LYS A 147 10.24 -4.91 -3.91
C LYS A 147 10.09 -6.40 -4.14
N GLU A 148 9.15 -7.03 -3.44
CA GLU A 148 8.99 -8.49 -3.51
C GLU A 148 7.96 -8.90 -4.56
N PHE A 149 7.16 -7.93 -5.06
CA PHE A 149 6.14 -8.14 -6.07
C PHE A 149 6.35 -7.19 -7.25
N ASP A 150 6.34 -7.72 -8.47
CA ASP A 150 6.35 -6.91 -9.71
C ASP A 150 4.90 -6.59 -10.13
N GLU A 151 4.20 -5.87 -9.24
CA GLU A 151 2.77 -5.65 -9.34
C GLU A 151 2.39 -4.18 -9.11
N PRO A 152 2.41 -3.33 -10.15
CA PRO A 152 2.12 -1.90 -9.97
C PRO A 152 0.68 -1.59 -9.55
N ARG A 153 -0.28 -2.54 -9.70
CA ARG A 153 -1.66 -2.36 -9.24
C ARG A 153 -1.80 -2.28 -7.72
N ILE A 154 -0.76 -2.63 -6.95
CA ILE A 154 -0.72 -2.42 -5.49
C ILE A 154 -1.02 -0.97 -5.14
N HIS A 155 -0.55 -0.01 -5.95
CA HIS A 155 -0.78 1.42 -5.72
C HIS A 155 -2.26 1.83 -5.82
N PHE A 156 -3.14 0.96 -6.33
CA PHE A 156 -4.59 1.15 -6.35
C PHE A 156 -5.32 0.28 -5.32
N ALA A 157 -4.61 -0.64 -4.67
CA ALA A 157 -5.15 -1.58 -3.70
C ALA A 157 -4.91 -1.13 -2.24
N ILE A 158 -3.81 -0.40 -1.97
CA ILE A 158 -3.54 0.16 -0.65
C ILE A 158 -4.11 1.57 -0.53
N ASN A 159 -4.68 1.89 0.65
CA ASN A 159 -5.32 3.17 0.91
C ASN A 159 -4.66 3.88 2.09
N CYS A 160 -4.22 5.11 1.88
CA CYS A 160 -3.56 5.94 2.88
C CYS A 160 -4.51 6.88 3.64
N ALA A 161 -5.79 6.55 3.72
CA ALA A 161 -6.83 7.31 4.42
C ALA A 161 -7.06 8.73 3.87
N SER A 162 -6.60 9.08 2.67
CA SER A 162 -6.84 10.40 2.08
C SER A 162 -7.87 10.37 0.95
N PHE A 163 -8.55 11.50 0.72
CA PHE A 163 -9.57 11.65 -0.32
C PHE A 163 -9.02 11.35 -1.73
N SER A 164 -7.80 11.82 -2.04
CA SER A 164 -7.17 11.58 -3.34
C SER A 164 -6.53 10.20 -3.48
N CYS A 165 -6.47 9.41 -2.40
CA CYS A 165 -6.04 8.01 -2.47
C CYS A 165 -7.01 7.17 -3.33
N PRO A 166 -6.56 6.05 -3.89
CA PRO A 166 -7.49 5.09 -4.47
C PRO A 166 -8.58 4.70 -3.45
N PRO A 167 -9.84 4.58 -3.88
CA PRO A 167 -10.92 4.21 -2.97
C PRO A 167 -10.61 2.92 -2.23
N LEU A 168 -10.80 2.90 -0.92
CA LEU A 168 -10.68 1.65 -0.17
C LEU A 168 -11.72 0.67 -0.68
N LEU A 169 -11.27 -0.51 -1.13
CA LEU A 169 -12.17 -1.55 -1.62
C LEU A 169 -13.06 -2.02 -0.46
N ASN A 170 -14.38 -2.08 -0.67
CA ASN A 170 -15.35 -2.53 0.34
C ASN A 170 -15.42 -4.06 0.48
N GLU A 171 -14.34 -4.74 0.20
CA GLU A 171 -14.09 -6.16 0.44
C GLU A 171 -12.61 -6.40 0.70
N ALA A 172 -12.25 -7.44 1.45
CA ALA A 172 -10.85 -7.82 1.62
C ALA A 172 -10.28 -8.41 0.33
N PHE A 173 -8.97 -8.33 0.16
CA PHE A 173 -8.27 -9.04 -0.90
C PHE A 173 -8.12 -10.52 -0.53
N PHE A 174 -8.47 -11.41 -1.44
CA PHE A 174 -8.39 -12.85 -1.25
C PHE A 174 -7.46 -13.49 -2.28
N PRO A 175 -6.62 -14.44 -1.90
CA PRO A 175 -5.66 -15.06 -2.83
C PRO A 175 -6.30 -15.60 -4.11
N GLU A 176 -7.45 -16.26 -3.97
CA GLU A 176 -8.17 -16.89 -5.09
C GLU A 176 -8.85 -15.87 -6.04
N ARG A 177 -8.92 -14.60 -5.67
CA ARG A 177 -9.52 -13.53 -6.46
C ARG A 177 -8.59 -12.35 -6.68
N ILE A 178 -7.33 -12.45 -6.24
CA ILE A 178 -6.39 -11.32 -6.20
C ILE A 178 -6.25 -10.63 -7.56
N GLU A 179 -6.10 -11.39 -8.63
CA GLU A 179 -5.96 -10.84 -9.98
C GLU A 179 -7.18 -10.03 -10.41
N SER A 180 -8.38 -10.57 -10.22
CA SER A 180 -9.63 -9.89 -10.57
C SER A 180 -9.89 -8.66 -9.70
N GLN A 181 -9.49 -8.72 -8.41
CA GLN A 181 -9.62 -7.59 -7.49
C GLN A 181 -8.62 -6.47 -7.84
N LEU A 182 -7.37 -6.80 -8.17
CA LEU A 182 -6.37 -5.82 -8.62
C LEU A 182 -6.77 -5.16 -9.95
N ASP A 183 -7.30 -5.92 -10.89
CA ASP A 183 -7.85 -5.37 -12.15
C ASP A 183 -9.04 -4.44 -11.90
N LYS A 184 -9.93 -4.82 -10.99
CA LYS A 184 -11.09 -4.02 -10.59
C LYS A 184 -10.65 -2.67 -10.02
N VAL A 185 -9.73 -2.65 -9.05
CA VAL A 185 -9.30 -1.40 -8.43
C VAL A 185 -8.52 -0.52 -9.41
N ALA A 186 -7.69 -1.10 -10.29
CA ALA A 186 -6.99 -0.37 -11.34
C ALA A 186 -7.96 0.31 -12.31
N LYS A 187 -8.94 -0.43 -12.84
CA LYS A 187 -9.98 0.11 -13.72
C LYS A 187 -10.80 1.18 -13.03
N THR A 188 -11.20 0.94 -11.77
CA THR A 188 -11.98 1.90 -10.99
C THR A 188 -11.23 3.20 -10.79
N PHE A 189 -9.96 3.11 -10.33
CA PHE A 189 -9.17 4.31 -10.04
C PHE A 189 -8.81 5.11 -11.30
N ILE A 190 -8.34 4.44 -12.35
CA ILE A 190 -7.91 5.13 -13.58
C ILE A 190 -9.07 5.86 -14.25
N ASN A 191 -10.28 5.31 -14.19
CA ASN A 191 -11.47 5.92 -14.80
C ASN A 191 -12.30 6.78 -13.84
N ASP A 192 -11.81 7.03 -12.61
CA ASP A 192 -12.50 7.93 -11.68
C ASP A 192 -12.25 9.40 -12.06
N PRO A 193 -13.28 10.16 -12.52
CA PRO A 193 -13.12 11.53 -12.98
C PRO A 193 -12.74 12.51 -11.85
N LYS A 194 -12.91 12.13 -10.59
CA LYS A 194 -12.47 12.93 -9.43
C LYS A 194 -10.95 12.87 -9.25
N ARG A 195 -10.31 11.80 -9.71
CA ARG A 195 -8.88 11.51 -9.51
C ARG A 195 -8.07 11.53 -10.79
N ASN A 196 -8.73 11.39 -11.96
CA ASN A 196 -8.08 11.37 -13.27
C ASN A 196 -9.01 11.95 -14.34
N LYS A 197 -8.58 13.00 -15.03
CA LYS A 197 -9.28 13.58 -16.17
C LYS A 197 -8.57 13.11 -17.44
N ILE A 198 -9.13 12.10 -18.09
CA ILE A 198 -8.51 11.45 -19.24
C ILE A 198 -9.26 11.80 -20.52
N SER A 199 -8.52 12.34 -21.49
CA SER A 199 -8.96 12.49 -22.87
C SER A 199 -7.91 11.96 -23.85
N ALA A 200 -8.23 11.85 -25.12
CA ALA A 200 -7.33 11.27 -26.12
C ALA A 200 -6.00 12.03 -26.25
N ASN A 201 -6.00 13.35 -26.12
CA ASN A 201 -4.81 14.19 -26.39
C ASN A 201 -4.24 14.88 -25.15
N GLN A 202 -4.94 14.83 -24.03
CA GLN A 202 -4.54 15.47 -22.79
C GLN A 202 -5.07 14.67 -21.58
N ILE A 203 -4.19 14.46 -20.60
CA ILE A 203 -4.56 13.84 -19.35
C ILE A 203 -4.05 14.68 -18.17
N GLU A 204 -4.90 14.79 -17.16
CA GLU A 204 -4.56 15.37 -15.87
C GLU A 204 -4.87 14.32 -14.81
N ILE A 205 -3.83 13.69 -14.26
CA ILE A 205 -3.95 12.45 -13.49
C ILE A 205 -3.41 12.60 -12.08
N SER A 206 -3.75 11.64 -11.22
CA SER A 206 -3.30 11.61 -9.82
C SER A 206 -1.78 11.69 -9.69
N LYS A 207 -1.30 12.37 -8.65
CA LYS A 207 0.13 12.43 -8.29
C LYS A 207 0.74 11.06 -7.98
N ILE A 208 -0.06 10.03 -7.68
CA ILE A 208 0.41 8.65 -7.52
C ILE A 208 1.21 8.20 -8.75
N PHE A 209 0.77 8.55 -9.95
CA PHE A 209 1.49 8.23 -11.18
C PHE A 209 2.82 8.97 -11.35
N SER A 210 2.99 10.12 -10.66
CA SER A 210 4.27 10.83 -10.59
C SER A 210 5.19 10.23 -9.53
N TRP A 211 4.66 9.99 -8.32
CA TRP A 211 5.43 9.48 -7.19
C TRP A 211 6.00 8.09 -7.44
N PHE A 212 5.17 7.23 -8.05
CA PHE A 212 5.51 5.83 -8.34
C PHE A 212 5.76 5.56 -9.83
N LYS A 213 6.16 6.59 -10.57
CA LYS A 213 6.36 6.50 -12.03
C LYS A 213 7.19 5.28 -12.44
N GLY A 214 8.28 5.00 -11.71
CA GLY A 214 9.16 3.86 -12.00
C GLY A 214 8.44 2.52 -12.00
N ASP A 215 7.47 2.33 -11.09
CA ASP A 215 6.72 1.06 -10.99
C ASP A 215 5.77 0.89 -12.17
N PHE A 216 5.16 1.98 -12.66
CA PHE A 216 4.25 1.95 -13.82
C PHE A 216 4.93 1.90 -15.17
N THR A 217 6.22 2.23 -15.23
CA THR A 217 6.94 2.36 -16.53
C THR A 217 8.02 1.30 -16.74
N LYS A 218 8.05 0.24 -15.94
CA LYS A 218 9.01 -0.86 -16.10
C LYS A 218 8.93 -1.52 -17.48
N ASN A 219 7.73 -1.67 -18.03
CA ASN A 219 7.45 -2.41 -19.25
C ASN A 219 6.84 -1.53 -20.35
N GLY A 220 7.17 -0.24 -20.40
CA GLY A 220 6.65 0.69 -21.40
C GLY A 220 6.46 2.11 -20.87
N SER A 221 5.74 2.95 -21.62
CA SER A 221 5.42 4.29 -21.18
C SER A 221 4.27 4.31 -20.18
N LEU A 222 4.12 5.41 -19.42
CA LEU A 222 2.97 5.62 -18.55
C LEU A 222 1.65 5.57 -19.33
N ILE A 223 1.63 6.09 -20.57
CA ILE A 223 0.44 6.05 -21.42
C ILE A 223 0.10 4.62 -21.82
N ASP A 224 1.11 3.77 -22.10
CA ASP A 224 0.87 2.35 -22.38
C ASP A 224 0.25 1.64 -21.18
N TYR A 225 0.74 1.94 -19.98
CA TYR A 225 0.17 1.40 -18.76
C TYR A 225 -1.28 1.85 -18.55
N LEU A 226 -1.56 3.16 -18.65
CA LEU A 226 -2.91 3.70 -18.52
C LEU A 226 -3.88 3.11 -19.54
N ASN A 227 -3.44 2.93 -20.78
CA ASN A 227 -4.24 2.36 -21.85
C ASN A 227 -4.65 0.89 -21.65
N LYS A 228 -4.07 0.17 -20.68
CA LYS A 228 -4.52 -1.18 -20.30
C LYS A 228 -5.86 -1.14 -19.56
N TYR A 229 -6.16 -0.05 -18.86
CA TYR A 229 -7.31 0.06 -17.95
C TYR A 229 -8.26 1.20 -18.30
N SER A 230 -7.79 2.23 -19.00
CA SER A 230 -8.60 3.39 -19.38
C SER A 230 -9.68 3.03 -20.40
N THR A 231 -10.88 3.55 -20.19
CA THR A 231 -12.00 3.47 -21.16
C THR A 231 -11.81 4.40 -22.36
N VAL A 232 -10.95 5.43 -22.22
CA VAL A 232 -10.60 6.36 -23.30
C VAL A 232 -9.21 5.99 -23.82
N LYS A 233 -9.08 5.76 -25.13
CA LYS A 233 -7.79 5.53 -25.76
C LYS A 233 -6.96 6.81 -25.74
N ILE A 234 -5.84 6.81 -25.06
CA ILE A 234 -4.91 7.93 -24.91
C ILE A 234 -3.86 7.84 -26.01
N ASN A 235 -3.64 8.94 -26.73
CA ASN A 235 -2.62 9.02 -27.77
C ASN A 235 -1.21 8.99 -27.15
N PRO A 236 -0.22 8.32 -27.79
CA PRO A 236 1.13 8.22 -27.24
C PRO A 236 1.84 9.58 -27.00
N LYS A 237 1.38 10.64 -27.69
CA LYS A 237 1.91 12.01 -27.56
C LYS A 237 0.98 12.92 -26.74
N ALA A 238 0.00 12.38 -26.01
CA ALA A 238 -0.89 13.17 -25.16
C ALA A 238 -0.09 13.98 -24.13
N LYS A 239 -0.56 15.20 -23.86
CA LYS A 239 0.01 16.02 -22.77
C LYS A 239 -0.36 15.41 -21.43
N VAL A 240 0.62 15.25 -20.56
CA VAL A 240 0.45 14.71 -19.21
C VAL A 240 0.68 15.80 -18.18
N SER A 241 -0.29 15.98 -17.29
CA SER A 241 -0.19 16.85 -16.10
C SER A 241 -0.74 16.10 -14.88
N TYR A 242 -0.52 16.64 -13.69
CA TYR A 242 -0.89 16.01 -12.44
C TYR A 242 -1.81 16.91 -11.63
N LEU A 243 -2.90 16.33 -11.11
CA LEU A 243 -3.82 16.98 -10.18
C LEU A 243 -3.13 17.28 -8.85
N ASP A 244 -3.62 18.27 -8.14
CA ASP A 244 -3.27 18.43 -6.73
C ASP A 244 -3.81 17.26 -5.90
N TYR A 245 -3.12 16.97 -4.79
CA TYR A 245 -3.46 15.85 -3.93
C TYR A 245 -4.15 16.33 -2.66
N ASP A 246 -5.40 15.94 -2.50
CA ASP A 246 -6.21 16.24 -1.33
C ASP A 246 -5.94 15.19 -0.23
N TRP A 247 -5.35 15.66 0.87
CA TRP A 247 -4.99 14.84 2.03
C TRP A 247 -6.08 14.77 3.10
N SER A 248 -7.24 15.42 2.90
CA SER A 248 -8.38 15.25 3.81
C SER A 248 -8.79 13.79 3.91
N LEU A 249 -9.39 13.39 5.05
CA LEU A 249 -9.84 12.02 5.22
C LEU A 249 -10.85 11.60 4.14
N ASN A 250 -10.83 10.33 3.81
CA ASN A 250 -11.75 9.67 2.87
C ASN A 250 -13.05 9.20 3.55
N GLU A 251 -13.59 10.01 4.47
CA GLU A 251 -14.87 9.77 5.16
C GLU A 251 -16.05 10.58 4.58
#